data_fa221c0550a088f13c893e91b2b41b69
#
_entry.id   fa221c0550a088f13c893e91b2b41b69
#
_cell.length_a   1.000
_cell.length_b   1.000
_cell.length_c   1.000
_cell.angle_alpha   90.00
_cell.angle_beta   90.00
_cell.angle_gamma   90.00
#
_symmetry.space_group_name_H-M   'P 1'
#
loop_
_entity.id
_entity.type
_entity.pdbx_description
1 polymer ?
#
loop_
_entity_poly.entity_id
_entity_poly.type
_entity_poly.pdbx_seq_one_letter_code
_entity_poly.pdbx_strand_id
1 'polypeptide(L)'
;MSNKAHDHVHRLVRAMTSAEKRYFKLYASRHRIGRAGNNVRLFDAIGSMSIYDEPALLERFAGSGFIRSFAITKRRLYETILNSLDAYHATGSSKARARRMLHQVEILNEKGLYDDAAKILTRVRRSARAHDMQAALLEVAQFERRAIERGNYDGAGVDTASRMVAEAAAIHQEMMEVDTLWLLKSRLFQLLYRHGKPRDEKGMLEVSDLMRHPLLGDVDGLRSARARFLFCHVHSAAAFALGDLRACEKNLEASQRELERSSEVLGDEPSLLLGVLSNRIHVLARLGRTEQAFKLLEKLRNHPALKIKKASLDLQVKVFATRASLELSLLAQQGEFKTAVHRAVEVEQGMARYEAAMSPLRREGLCFQLAYVYFGAGMNTAALRWSNRQLNESGPDLHSDLNAYGRMLNILLQVEMGKKDLLPYAVRNAQRAFKKRKLVSRFETAFFDFLKARVRARTAQDGQQALNAFRAAIVPLEHDPLERHVFDHFDPLAWVDARLSGRAFDTVVKERARSISQAA
;
A
#
# COMPACT_ATOMS: atom_id res chain seq x y z
N MET A 1 4.80 30.45 -10.88
CA MET A 1 5.40 29.16 -11.23
C MET A 1 4.40 28.38 -12.05
N SER A 2 4.70 28.11 -13.33
CA SER A 2 3.80 27.48 -14.28
C SER A 2 3.34 26.12 -13.77
N ASN A 3 2.03 25.95 -13.61
CA ASN A 3 1.36 24.67 -13.41
C ASN A 3 1.72 23.77 -14.60
N LYS A 4 2.75 22.93 -14.47
CA LYS A 4 3.02 21.84 -15.42
C LYS A 4 1.87 20.88 -15.32
N ALA A 5 0.82 21.14 -16.08
CA ALA A 5 -0.33 20.28 -16.18
C ALA A 5 0.16 18.88 -16.57
N HIS A 6 0.02 17.93 -15.67
CA HIS A 6 0.28 16.53 -15.96
C HIS A 6 -0.71 16.09 -17.03
N ASP A 7 -0.27 16.06 -18.28
CA ASP A 7 -1.13 15.67 -19.39
C ASP A 7 -1.59 14.22 -19.21
N HIS A 8 -2.91 14.03 -19.23
CA HIS A 8 -3.54 12.73 -18.99
C HIS A 8 -3.24 11.72 -20.11
N VAL A 9 -3.07 12.17 -21.36
CA VAL A 9 -2.72 11.30 -22.48
C VAL A 9 -1.28 10.81 -22.34
N HIS A 10 -0.33 11.72 -22.03
CA HIS A 10 1.06 11.37 -21.81
C HIS A 10 1.21 10.35 -20.67
N ARG A 11 0.53 10.58 -19.54
CA ARG A 11 0.53 9.64 -18.41
C ARG A 11 0.00 8.27 -18.81
N LEU A 12 -1.13 8.22 -19.55
CA LEU A 12 -1.72 6.97 -20.00
C LEU A 12 -0.77 6.21 -20.94
N VAL A 13 -0.22 6.88 -21.96
CA VAL A 13 0.72 6.27 -22.91
C VAL A 13 1.98 5.75 -22.22
N ARG A 14 2.48 6.47 -21.21
CA ARG A 14 3.62 6.01 -20.42
C ARG A 14 3.31 4.81 -19.53
N ALA A 15 2.09 4.70 -19.05
CA ALA A 15 1.64 3.56 -18.23
C ALA A 15 1.37 2.29 -19.04
N MET A 16 1.16 2.39 -20.36
CA MET A 16 0.90 1.23 -21.21
C MET A 16 2.13 0.34 -21.35
N THR A 17 1.89 -0.98 -21.31
CA THR A 17 2.89 -2.00 -21.63
C THR A 17 3.22 -2.02 -23.12
N SER A 18 4.34 -2.63 -23.50
CA SER A 18 4.73 -2.78 -24.93
C SER A 18 3.68 -3.57 -25.74
N ALA A 19 3.01 -4.55 -25.12
CA ALA A 19 1.94 -5.31 -25.76
C ALA A 19 0.69 -4.46 -26.01
N GLU A 20 0.28 -3.66 -25.05
CA GLU A 20 -0.85 -2.73 -25.18
C GLU A 20 -0.58 -1.64 -26.23
N LYS A 21 0.63 -1.08 -26.26
CA LYS A 21 1.05 -0.12 -27.31
C LYS A 21 0.99 -0.72 -28.70
N ARG A 22 1.42 -1.99 -28.84
CA ARG A 22 1.33 -2.72 -30.13
C ARG A 22 -0.14 -2.96 -30.51
N TYR A 23 -0.95 -3.39 -29.55
CA TYR A 23 -2.37 -3.62 -29.80
C TYR A 23 -3.11 -2.33 -30.18
N PHE A 24 -2.83 -1.21 -29.48
CA PHE A 24 -3.38 0.10 -29.83
C PHE A 24 -3.10 0.48 -31.29
N LYS A 25 -1.86 0.30 -31.77
CA LYS A 25 -1.52 0.61 -33.16
C LYS A 25 -2.31 -0.22 -34.17
N LEU A 26 -2.51 -1.51 -33.88
CA LEU A 26 -3.35 -2.39 -34.69
C LEU A 26 -4.84 -2.01 -34.63
N TYR A 27 -5.33 -1.67 -33.43
CA TYR A 27 -6.70 -1.23 -33.22
C TYR A 27 -6.98 0.06 -33.99
N ALA A 28 -6.14 1.07 -33.85
CA ALA A 28 -6.26 2.37 -34.50
C ALA A 28 -6.16 2.26 -36.05
N SER A 29 -5.41 1.29 -36.57
CA SER A 29 -5.32 1.05 -38.02
C SER A 29 -6.59 0.41 -38.61
N ARG A 30 -7.32 -0.39 -37.83
CA ARG A 30 -8.58 -1.05 -38.25
C ARG A 30 -9.79 -0.15 -38.17
N HIS A 31 -9.85 0.72 -37.16
CA HIS A 31 -10.97 1.62 -36.89
C HIS A 31 -10.68 3.02 -37.49
N ARG A 32 -10.55 3.06 -38.83
CA ARG A 32 -10.24 4.31 -39.57
C ARG A 32 -11.41 5.29 -39.51
N ILE A 33 -11.43 6.18 -38.50
CA ILE A 33 -12.23 7.40 -38.51
C ILE A 33 -11.26 8.55 -38.82
N GLY A 34 -11.26 9.05 -40.07
CA GLY A 34 -10.40 10.12 -40.55
C GLY A 34 -9.01 9.64 -41.02
N ARG A 35 -8.07 10.59 -41.28
CA ARG A 35 -6.70 10.29 -41.73
C ARG A 35 -5.93 9.52 -40.64
N ALA A 36 -6.01 8.20 -40.70
CA ALA A 36 -5.57 7.24 -39.66
C ALA A 36 -4.10 7.35 -39.20
N GLY A 37 -3.26 7.99 -40.00
CA GLY A 37 -1.87 8.25 -39.62
C GLY A 37 -1.68 9.23 -38.46
N ASN A 38 -2.60 10.15 -38.22
CA ASN A 38 -2.41 11.23 -37.27
C ASN A 38 -2.48 10.77 -35.81
N ASN A 39 -3.42 9.87 -35.46
CA ASN A 39 -3.55 9.36 -34.08
C ASN A 39 -2.33 8.52 -33.68
N VAL A 40 -1.83 7.65 -34.58
CA VAL A 40 -0.63 6.84 -34.30
C VAL A 40 0.62 7.71 -34.23
N ARG A 41 0.76 8.70 -35.15
CA ARG A 41 1.90 9.65 -35.13
C ARG A 41 1.91 10.48 -33.85
N LEU A 42 0.75 10.99 -33.42
CA LEU A 42 0.62 11.75 -32.18
C LEU A 42 0.89 10.87 -30.95
N PHE A 43 0.37 9.63 -30.94
CA PHE A 43 0.63 8.63 -29.90
C PHE A 43 2.15 8.36 -29.75
N ASP A 44 2.85 8.11 -30.87
CA ASP A 44 4.28 7.83 -30.84
C ASP A 44 5.09 9.08 -30.39
N ALA A 45 4.70 10.26 -30.84
CA ALA A 45 5.34 11.52 -30.42
C ALA A 45 5.18 11.75 -28.91
N ILE A 46 3.97 11.59 -28.37
CA ILE A 46 3.72 11.73 -26.94
C ILE A 46 4.47 10.63 -26.15
N GLY A 47 4.49 9.40 -26.65
CA GLY A 47 5.14 8.27 -25.99
C GLY A 47 6.67 8.36 -25.95
N SER A 48 7.29 9.12 -26.85
CA SER A 48 8.73 9.35 -26.88
C SER A 48 9.20 10.44 -25.89
N MET A 49 8.30 11.26 -25.38
CA MET A 49 8.64 12.34 -24.45
C MET A 49 8.91 11.83 -23.04
N SER A 50 9.99 12.24 -22.42
CA SER A 50 10.27 12.01 -21.00
C SER A 50 9.39 12.90 -20.11
N ILE A 51 9.22 14.15 -20.49
CA ILE A 51 8.36 15.16 -19.87
C ILE A 51 7.43 15.68 -20.98
N TYR A 52 6.15 15.87 -20.66
CA TYR A 52 5.19 16.38 -21.63
C TYR A 52 5.49 17.84 -21.97
N ASP A 53 5.61 18.12 -23.25
CA ASP A 53 5.84 19.44 -23.82
C ASP A 53 4.88 19.67 -24.99
N GLU A 54 3.78 20.40 -24.73
CA GLU A 54 2.76 20.69 -25.74
C GLU A 54 3.26 21.65 -26.80
N PRO A 55 4.00 22.75 -26.50
CA PRO A 55 4.63 23.59 -27.51
C PRO A 55 5.49 22.82 -28.51
N ALA A 56 6.35 21.92 -28.03
CA ALA A 56 7.18 21.08 -28.90
C ALA A 56 6.36 20.15 -29.81
N LEU A 57 5.20 19.63 -29.31
CA LEU A 57 4.29 18.86 -30.15
C LEU A 57 3.62 19.71 -31.23
N LEU A 58 3.18 20.91 -30.89
CA LEU A 58 2.55 21.84 -31.85
C LEU A 58 3.53 22.23 -32.95
N GLU A 59 4.78 22.52 -32.62
CA GLU A 59 5.85 22.79 -33.55
C GLU A 59 6.14 21.60 -34.45
N ARG A 60 6.32 20.39 -33.87
CA ARG A 60 6.60 19.16 -34.62
C ARG A 60 5.54 18.83 -35.65
N PHE A 61 4.28 19.16 -35.37
CA PHE A 61 3.15 18.90 -36.26
C PHE A 61 2.63 20.18 -36.97
N ALA A 62 3.40 21.29 -36.96
CA ALA A 62 3.07 22.49 -37.72
C ALA A 62 2.80 22.13 -39.19
N GLY A 63 1.75 22.62 -39.77
CA GLY A 63 1.29 22.23 -41.12
C GLY A 63 0.41 20.99 -41.20
N SER A 64 0.23 20.21 -40.09
CA SER A 64 -0.76 19.13 -40.05
C SER A 64 -2.15 19.71 -39.82
N GLY A 65 -3.14 19.27 -40.62
CA GLY A 65 -4.52 19.81 -40.53
C GLY A 65 -5.22 19.68 -39.18
N PHE A 66 -4.72 18.78 -38.30
CA PHE A 66 -5.30 18.58 -36.98
C PHE A 66 -4.79 19.58 -35.93
N ILE A 67 -3.77 20.37 -36.20
CA ILE A 67 -3.21 21.37 -35.27
C ILE A 67 -4.27 22.40 -34.87
N ARG A 68 -5.09 22.83 -35.82
CA ARG A 68 -6.18 23.80 -35.56
C ARG A 68 -7.19 23.28 -34.53
N SER A 69 -7.28 21.97 -34.34
CA SER A 69 -8.16 21.28 -33.38
C SER A 69 -7.37 20.33 -32.48
N PHE A 70 -6.15 20.71 -32.07
CA PHE A 70 -5.24 19.84 -31.32
C PHE A 70 -5.85 19.29 -30.05
N ALA A 71 -6.54 20.11 -29.26
CA ALA A 71 -7.20 19.69 -28.03
C ALA A 71 -8.27 18.61 -28.29
N ILE A 72 -9.05 18.76 -29.37
CA ILE A 72 -10.06 17.77 -29.78
C ILE A 72 -9.38 16.48 -30.25
N THR A 73 -8.31 16.60 -31.01
CA THR A 73 -7.53 15.43 -31.50
C THR A 73 -6.91 14.68 -30.34
N LYS A 74 -6.35 15.39 -29.37
CA LYS A 74 -5.79 14.81 -28.14
C LYS A 74 -6.87 14.07 -27.31
N ARG A 75 -8.05 14.66 -27.15
CA ARG A 75 -9.21 14.03 -26.51
C ARG A 75 -9.62 12.75 -27.24
N ARG A 76 -9.78 12.81 -28.56
CA ARG A 76 -10.12 11.64 -29.38
C ARG A 76 -9.07 10.54 -29.29
N LEU A 77 -7.78 10.90 -29.26
CA LEU A 77 -6.69 9.97 -29.07
C LEU A 77 -6.84 9.25 -27.70
N TYR A 78 -7.13 10.01 -26.63
CA TYR A 78 -7.34 9.44 -25.31
C TYR A 78 -8.49 8.41 -25.30
N GLU A 79 -9.65 8.78 -25.86
CA GLU A 79 -10.81 7.89 -26.01
C GLU A 79 -10.49 6.64 -26.84
N THR A 80 -9.74 6.80 -27.95
CA THR A 80 -9.31 5.67 -28.78
C THR A 80 -8.36 4.72 -28.04
N ILE A 81 -7.44 5.27 -27.23
CA ILE A 81 -6.56 4.46 -26.38
C ILE A 81 -7.38 3.68 -25.36
N LEU A 82 -8.34 4.32 -24.67
CA LEU A 82 -9.21 3.65 -23.70
C LEU A 82 -10.03 2.53 -24.36
N ASN A 83 -10.63 2.77 -25.52
CA ASN A 83 -11.39 1.77 -26.26
C ASN A 83 -10.50 0.57 -26.67
N SER A 84 -9.25 0.85 -27.07
CA SER A 84 -8.31 -0.21 -27.40
C SER A 84 -7.90 -1.04 -26.18
N LEU A 85 -7.70 -0.39 -25.02
CA LEU A 85 -7.39 -1.06 -23.76
C LEU A 85 -8.59 -1.88 -23.26
N ASP A 86 -9.81 -1.36 -23.38
CA ASP A 86 -11.02 -2.09 -23.04
C ASP A 86 -11.12 -3.38 -23.88
N ALA A 87 -10.96 -3.29 -25.20
CA ALA A 87 -10.96 -4.44 -26.08
C ALA A 87 -9.84 -5.44 -25.76
N TYR A 88 -8.64 -4.94 -25.42
CA TYR A 88 -7.48 -5.77 -25.07
C TYR A 88 -7.71 -6.54 -23.75
N HIS A 89 -8.30 -5.90 -22.77
CA HIS A 89 -8.52 -6.45 -21.43
C HIS A 89 -9.91 -7.09 -21.23
N ALA A 90 -10.77 -7.08 -22.24
CA ALA A 90 -12.16 -7.54 -22.16
C ALA A 90 -12.34 -8.99 -21.66
N THR A 91 -11.30 -9.82 -21.74
CA THR A 91 -11.29 -11.21 -21.27
C THR A 91 -10.23 -11.48 -20.20
N GLY A 92 -9.55 -10.42 -19.72
CA GLY A 92 -8.41 -10.53 -18.81
C GLY A 92 -8.75 -11.01 -17.40
N SER A 93 -9.99 -10.80 -16.94
CA SER A 93 -10.46 -11.27 -15.63
C SER A 93 -11.87 -11.84 -15.72
N SER A 94 -12.26 -12.61 -14.70
CA SER A 94 -13.62 -13.14 -14.57
C SER A 94 -14.66 -12.01 -14.51
N LYS A 95 -14.36 -10.92 -13.81
CA LYS A 95 -15.21 -9.72 -13.72
C LYS A 95 -15.36 -9.03 -15.08
N ALA A 96 -14.28 -8.88 -15.86
CA ALA A 96 -14.35 -8.27 -17.19
C ALA A 96 -15.20 -9.12 -18.14
N ARG A 97 -14.99 -10.43 -18.13
CA ARG A 97 -15.80 -11.37 -18.95
C ARG A 97 -17.29 -11.30 -18.59
N ALA A 98 -17.64 -11.29 -17.30
CA ALA A 98 -19.03 -11.20 -16.86
C ALA A 98 -19.70 -9.90 -17.34
N ARG A 99 -19.05 -8.74 -17.18
CA ARG A 99 -19.58 -7.46 -17.70
C ARG A 99 -19.80 -7.48 -19.20
N ARG A 100 -18.84 -8.01 -19.94
CA ARG A 100 -18.99 -8.12 -21.40
C ARG A 100 -20.15 -9.03 -21.79
N MET A 101 -20.32 -10.17 -21.13
CA MET A 101 -21.43 -11.09 -21.39
C MET A 101 -22.79 -10.46 -21.03
N LEU A 102 -22.87 -9.69 -19.95
CA LEU A 102 -24.10 -8.95 -19.61
C LEU A 102 -24.46 -7.91 -20.66
N HIS A 103 -23.50 -7.15 -21.16
CA HIS A 103 -23.73 -6.25 -22.28
C HIS A 103 -24.15 -6.98 -23.57
N GLN A 104 -23.62 -8.17 -23.85
CA GLN A 104 -24.06 -9.00 -24.96
C GLN A 104 -25.52 -9.48 -24.78
N VAL A 105 -25.94 -9.78 -23.55
CA VAL A 105 -27.33 -10.09 -23.22
C VAL A 105 -28.26 -8.91 -23.53
N GLU A 106 -27.84 -7.70 -23.17
CA GLU A 106 -28.59 -6.47 -23.47
C GLU A 106 -28.80 -6.31 -24.98
N ILE A 107 -27.73 -6.40 -25.77
CA ILE A 107 -27.79 -6.32 -27.25
C ILE A 107 -28.72 -7.39 -27.85
N LEU A 108 -28.64 -8.63 -27.36
CA LEU A 108 -29.49 -9.72 -27.89
C LEU A 108 -30.96 -9.49 -27.55
N ASN A 109 -31.25 -8.99 -26.34
CA ASN A 109 -32.63 -8.62 -25.95
C ASN A 109 -33.20 -7.50 -26.84
N GLU A 110 -32.40 -6.46 -27.15
CA GLU A 110 -32.81 -5.38 -28.07
C GLU A 110 -33.10 -5.91 -29.49
N LYS A 111 -32.42 -6.97 -29.89
CA LYS A 111 -32.62 -7.63 -31.18
C LYS A 111 -33.73 -8.68 -31.17
N GLY A 112 -34.40 -8.93 -30.04
CA GLY A 112 -35.41 -9.97 -29.90
C GLY A 112 -34.90 -11.40 -29.86
N LEU A 113 -33.56 -11.60 -29.69
CA LEU A 113 -32.91 -12.91 -29.64
C LEU A 113 -32.87 -13.46 -28.21
N TYR A 114 -34.04 -13.68 -27.63
CA TYR A 114 -34.22 -13.97 -26.21
C TYR A 114 -33.63 -15.32 -25.77
N ASP A 115 -33.73 -16.35 -26.59
CA ASP A 115 -33.21 -17.68 -26.27
C ASP A 115 -31.67 -17.67 -26.20
N ASP A 116 -31.03 -16.90 -27.06
CA ASP A 116 -29.58 -16.74 -27.02
C ASP A 116 -29.12 -15.90 -25.83
N ALA A 117 -29.87 -14.85 -25.49
CA ALA A 117 -29.67 -14.07 -24.29
C ALA A 117 -29.76 -14.95 -23.02
N ALA A 118 -30.77 -15.82 -22.92
CA ALA A 118 -30.96 -16.72 -21.78
C ALA A 118 -29.78 -17.70 -21.61
N LYS A 119 -29.24 -18.23 -22.71
CA LYS A 119 -28.03 -19.12 -22.69
C LYS A 119 -26.82 -18.37 -22.10
N ILE A 120 -26.62 -17.10 -22.48
CA ILE A 120 -25.53 -16.28 -21.94
C ILE A 120 -25.78 -15.96 -20.48
N LEU A 121 -26.99 -15.57 -20.07
CA LEU A 121 -27.35 -15.32 -18.67
C LEU A 121 -27.05 -16.51 -17.76
N THR A 122 -27.38 -17.73 -18.20
CA THR A 122 -27.05 -18.96 -17.45
C THR A 122 -25.54 -19.10 -17.22
N ARG A 123 -24.71 -18.77 -18.21
CA ARG A 123 -23.25 -18.80 -18.09
C ARG A 123 -22.74 -17.70 -17.15
N VAL A 124 -23.31 -16.49 -17.26
CA VAL A 124 -22.95 -15.37 -16.35
C VAL A 124 -23.30 -15.75 -14.92
N ARG A 125 -24.52 -16.26 -14.65
CA ARG A 125 -24.95 -16.70 -13.32
C ARG A 125 -23.98 -17.72 -12.71
N ARG A 126 -23.60 -18.74 -13.47
CA ARG A 126 -22.65 -19.77 -13.02
C ARG A 126 -21.29 -19.14 -12.67
N SER A 127 -20.76 -18.31 -13.55
CA SER A 127 -19.48 -17.63 -13.33
C SER A 127 -19.56 -16.66 -12.16
N ALA A 128 -20.63 -15.89 -12.04
CA ALA A 128 -20.81 -14.92 -10.97
C ALA A 128 -20.91 -15.57 -9.58
N ARG A 129 -21.58 -16.72 -9.47
CA ARG A 129 -21.62 -17.51 -8.24
C ARG A 129 -20.24 -18.07 -7.87
N ALA A 130 -19.52 -18.65 -8.85
CA ALA A 130 -18.19 -19.21 -8.62
C ALA A 130 -17.16 -18.16 -8.17
N HIS A 131 -17.32 -16.91 -8.57
CA HIS A 131 -16.36 -15.83 -8.28
C HIS A 131 -16.91 -14.73 -7.36
N ASP A 132 -17.98 -15.00 -6.63
CA ASP A 132 -18.57 -14.09 -5.61
C ASP A 132 -18.88 -12.68 -6.18
N MET A 133 -19.50 -12.64 -7.38
CA MET A 133 -19.81 -11.39 -8.09
C MET A 133 -21.27 -10.97 -7.86
N GLN A 134 -21.59 -10.51 -6.65
CA GLN A 134 -22.96 -10.18 -6.22
C GLN A 134 -23.66 -9.18 -7.15
N ALA A 135 -22.97 -8.12 -7.56
CA ALA A 135 -23.54 -7.13 -8.48
C ALA A 135 -23.97 -7.74 -9.82
N ALA A 136 -23.16 -8.66 -10.37
CA ALA A 136 -23.52 -9.36 -11.61
C ALA A 136 -24.70 -10.32 -11.41
N LEU A 137 -24.83 -10.95 -10.23
CA LEU A 137 -25.98 -11.80 -9.89
C LEU A 137 -27.27 -10.99 -9.79
N LEU A 138 -27.24 -9.79 -9.23
CA LEU A 138 -28.40 -8.89 -9.18
C LEU A 138 -28.81 -8.43 -10.59
N GLU A 139 -27.84 -8.14 -11.45
CA GLU A 139 -28.09 -7.77 -12.84
C GLU A 139 -28.70 -8.95 -13.64
N VAL A 140 -28.20 -10.16 -13.45
CA VAL A 140 -28.81 -11.38 -14.00
C VAL A 140 -30.26 -11.53 -13.54
N ALA A 141 -30.53 -11.36 -12.23
CA ALA A 141 -31.88 -11.44 -11.69
C ALA A 141 -32.84 -10.40 -12.31
N GLN A 142 -32.35 -9.21 -12.64
CA GLN A 142 -33.16 -8.19 -13.35
C GLN A 142 -33.52 -8.63 -14.76
N PHE A 143 -32.57 -9.20 -15.52
CA PHE A 143 -32.87 -9.73 -16.87
C PHE A 143 -33.86 -10.89 -16.81
N GLU A 144 -33.74 -11.79 -15.84
CA GLU A 144 -34.66 -12.91 -15.66
C GLU A 144 -36.08 -12.46 -15.30
N ARG A 145 -36.24 -11.44 -14.43
CA ARG A 145 -37.54 -10.84 -14.14
C ARG A 145 -38.18 -10.28 -15.42
N ARG A 146 -37.43 -9.49 -16.21
CA ARG A 146 -37.91 -8.97 -17.50
C ARG A 146 -38.27 -10.08 -18.47
N ALA A 147 -37.58 -11.22 -18.45
CA ALA A 147 -37.93 -12.36 -19.31
C ALA A 147 -39.26 -12.99 -18.92
N ILE A 148 -39.53 -13.15 -17.62
CA ILE A 148 -40.82 -13.65 -17.10
C ILE A 148 -41.95 -12.69 -17.46
N GLU A 149 -41.80 -11.38 -17.23
CA GLU A 149 -42.80 -10.37 -17.59
C GLU A 149 -43.12 -10.37 -19.09
N ARG A 150 -42.08 -10.49 -19.93
CA ARG A 150 -42.23 -10.56 -21.38
C ARG A 150 -42.97 -11.82 -21.84
N GLY A 151 -42.75 -12.96 -21.17
CA GLY A 151 -43.47 -14.20 -21.43
C GLY A 151 -44.88 -14.24 -20.83
N ASN A 152 -45.40 -13.09 -20.36
CA ASN A 152 -46.73 -12.99 -19.69
C ASN A 152 -46.87 -14.03 -18.56
N TYR A 153 -45.76 -14.29 -17.85
CA TYR A 153 -45.70 -15.25 -16.73
C TYR A 153 -45.99 -16.71 -17.12
N ASP A 154 -46.01 -17.04 -18.42
CA ASP A 154 -46.22 -18.40 -18.89
C ASP A 154 -45.09 -19.29 -18.40
N GLY A 155 -45.44 -20.47 -17.86
CA GLY A 155 -44.48 -21.40 -17.25
C GLY A 155 -43.88 -20.95 -15.92
N ALA A 156 -44.19 -19.74 -15.43
CA ALA A 156 -43.73 -19.28 -14.11
C ALA A 156 -44.72 -19.79 -13.03
N GLY A 157 -44.28 -20.76 -12.20
CA GLY A 157 -45.07 -21.17 -11.04
C GLY A 157 -45.21 -20.05 -10.02
N VAL A 158 -46.29 -20.11 -9.20
CA VAL A 158 -46.64 -19.09 -8.19
C VAL A 158 -45.45 -18.73 -7.27
N ASP A 159 -44.63 -19.70 -6.93
CA ASP A 159 -43.46 -19.48 -6.04
C ASP A 159 -42.21 -18.93 -6.75
N THR A 160 -42.23 -18.80 -8.07
CA THR A 160 -41.03 -18.38 -8.83
C THR A 160 -40.62 -16.96 -8.46
N ALA A 161 -41.58 -16.02 -8.43
CA ALA A 161 -41.32 -14.64 -8.03
C ALA A 161 -40.81 -14.53 -6.60
N SER A 162 -41.43 -15.28 -5.67
CA SER A 162 -41.02 -15.31 -4.25
C SER A 162 -39.58 -15.85 -4.09
N ARG A 163 -39.22 -16.90 -4.80
CA ARG A 163 -37.84 -17.44 -4.80
C ARG A 163 -36.83 -16.43 -5.35
N MET A 164 -37.13 -15.76 -6.44
CA MET A 164 -36.26 -14.73 -7.02
C MET A 164 -36.03 -13.55 -6.07
N VAL A 165 -37.09 -13.13 -5.37
CA VAL A 165 -36.98 -12.05 -4.36
C VAL A 165 -36.14 -12.51 -3.19
N ALA A 166 -36.35 -13.74 -2.68
CA ALA A 166 -35.56 -14.29 -1.57
C ALA A 166 -34.06 -14.44 -1.95
N GLU A 167 -33.78 -14.91 -3.19
CA GLU A 167 -32.38 -14.97 -3.68
C GLU A 167 -31.75 -13.59 -3.76
N ALA A 168 -32.47 -12.60 -4.29
CA ALA A 168 -31.95 -11.23 -4.36
C ALA A 168 -31.74 -10.62 -2.97
N ALA A 169 -32.65 -10.88 -2.02
CA ALA A 169 -32.51 -10.45 -0.63
C ALA A 169 -31.27 -11.03 0.04
N ALA A 170 -30.98 -12.34 -0.20
CA ALA A 170 -29.76 -12.97 0.30
C ALA A 170 -28.50 -12.30 -0.26
N ILE A 171 -28.47 -11.97 -1.56
CA ILE A 171 -27.34 -11.27 -2.20
C ILE A 171 -27.17 -9.86 -1.60
N HIS A 172 -28.26 -9.11 -1.39
CA HIS A 172 -28.19 -7.81 -0.73
C HIS A 172 -27.63 -7.91 0.69
N GLN A 173 -28.03 -8.94 1.43
CA GLN A 173 -27.51 -9.17 2.78
C GLN A 173 -25.99 -9.43 2.77
N GLU A 174 -25.50 -10.25 1.83
CA GLU A 174 -24.05 -10.47 1.66
C GLU A 174 -23.29 -9.17 1.32
N MET A 175 -23.86 -8.32 0.47
CA MET A 175 -23.26 -7.03 0.14
C MET A 175 -23.23 -6.10 1.36
N MET A 176 -24.33 -6.06 2.15
CA MET A 176 -24.38 -5.27 3.38
C MET A 176 -23.36 -5.74 4.42
N GLU A 177 -23.14 -7.04 4.56
CA GLU A 177 -22.09 -7.60 5.44
C GLU A 177 -20.69 -7.07 5.02
N VAL A 178 -20.37 -7.14 3.73
CA VAL A 178 -19.10 -6.64 3.18
C VAL A 178 -18.95 -5.14 3.40
N ASP A 179 -19.98 -4.34 3.11
CA ASP A 179 -19.96 -2.89 3.25
C ASP A 179 -19.82 -2.46 4.71
N THR A 180 -20.50 -3.15 5.62
CA THR A 180 -20.42 -2.87 7.06
C THR A 180 -19.01 -3.21 7.60
N LEU A 181 -18.46 -4.36 7.23
CA LEU A 181 -17.10 -4.74 7.62
C LEU A 181 -16.05 -3.79 7.01
N TRP A 182 -16.28 -3.33 5.76
CA TRP A 182 -15.45 -2.31 5.15
C TRP A 182 -15.52 -0.97 5.91
N LEU A 183 -16.71 -0.57 6.37
CA LEU A 183 -16.89 0.63 7.19
C LEU A 183 -16.13 0.53 8.50
N LEU A 184 -16.26 -0.61 9.22
CA LEU A 184 -15.54 -0.86 10.47
C LEU A 184 -14.01 -0.82 10.26
N LYS A 185 -13.53 -1.50 9.20
CA LYS A 185 -12.13 -1.41 8.77
C LYS A 185 -11.71 0.05 8.54
N SER A 186 -12.51 0.79 7.77
CA SER A 186 -12.17 2.16 7.40
C SER A 186 -12.10 3.08 8.61
N ARG A 187 -13.01 2.96 9.57
CA ARG A 187 -12.99 3.70 10.84
C ARG A 187 -11.73 3.38 11.64
N LEU A 188 -11.39 2.10 11.80
CA LEU A 188 -10.19 1.67 12.49
C LEU A 188 -8.91 2.21 11.82
N PHE A 189 -8.82 2.11 10.49
CA PHE A 189 -7.67 2.64 9.77
C PHE A 189 -7.59 4.18 9.80
N GLN A 190 -8.73 4.88 9.81
CA GLN A 190 -8.73 6.33 10.01
C GLN A 190 -8.16 6.74 11.37
N LEU A 191 -8.50 6.00 12.44
CA LEU A 191 -7.90 6.21 13.75
C LEU A 191 -6.38 6.00 13.68
N LEU A 192 -5.94 4.87 13.13
CA LEU A 192 -4.52 4.52 13.02
C LEU A 192 -3.72 5.49 12.13
N TYR A 193 -4.27 5.95 11.00
CA TYR A 193 -3.56 6.87 10.11
C TYR A 193 -3.55 8.32 10.60
N ARG A 194 -4.58 8.77 11.32
CA ARG A 194 -4.65 10.14 11.83
C ARG A 194 -3.90 10.33 13.14
N HIS A 195 -3.96 9.35 14.02
CA HIS A 195 -3.49 9.47 15.40
C HIS A 195 -2.31 8.52 15.71
N GLY A 196 -1.95 7.63 14.78
CA GLY A 196 -1.03 6.54 15.04
C GLY A 196 -1.69 5.44 15.88
N LYS A 197 -0.87 4.62 16.55
CA LYS A 197 -1.39 3.70 17.57
C LYS A 197 -1.98 4.47 18.74
N PRO A 198 -3.03 3.94 19.41
CA PRO A 198 -3.54 4.54 20.65
C PRO A 198 -2.42 4.82 21.64
N ARG A 199 -2.39 6.04 22.18
CA ARG A 199 -1.38 6.50 23.15
C ARG A 199 -2.00 6.85 24.50
N ASP A 200 -3.31 6.64 24.65
CA ASP A 200 -4.09 6.86 25.85
C ASP A 200 -5.24 5.86 25.94
N GLU A 201 -5.86 5.80 27.13
CA GLU A 201 -7.00 4.92 27.38
C GLU A 201 -8.19 5.24 26.46
N LYS A 202 -8.40 6.50 26.11
CA LYS A 202 -9.49 6.91 25.24
C LYS A 202 -9.35 6.28 23.84
N GLY A 203 -8.17 6.35 23.25
CA GLY A 203 -7.90 5.72 21.96
C GLY A 203 -8.03 4.20 22.01
N MET A 204 -7.63 3.55 23.11
CA MET A 204 -7.84 2.11 23.31
C MET A 204 -9.32 1.76 23.42
N LEU A 205 -10.11 2.56 24.13
CA LEU A 205 -11.56 2.38 24.22
C LEU A 205 -12.24 2.57 22.87
N GLU A 206 -11.85 3.57 22.09
CA GLU A 206 -12.41 3.79 20.73
C GLU A 206 -12.20 2.56 19.83
N VAL A 207 -11.03 1.92 19.87
CA VAL A 207 -10.78 0.66 19.14
C VAL A 207 -11.64 -0.47 19.70
N SER A 208 -11.72 -0.61 21.03
CA SER A 208 -12.50 -1.68 21.69
C SER A 208 -13.99 -1.56 21.40
N ASP A 209 -14.53 -0.34 21.35
CA ASP A 209 -15.94 -0.10 21.04
C ASP A 209 -16.27 -0.47 19.58
N LEU A 210 -15.37 -0.20 18.63
CA LEU A 210 -15.54 -0.69 17.25
C LEU A 210 -15.63 -2.21 17.19
N MET A 211 -14.86 -2.92 18.03
CA MET A 211 -14.82 -4.38 18.05
C MET A 211 -16.06 -5.04 18.68
N ARG A 212 -16.95 -4.27 19.33
CA ARG A 212 -18.23 -4.77 19.87
C ARG A 212 -19.32 -4.94 18.82
N HIS A 213 -19.05 -4.57 17.57
CA HIS A 213 -20.06 -4.67 16.52
C HIS A 213 -20.47 -6.15 16.28
N PRO A 214 -21.79 -6.49 16.18
CA PRO A 214 -22.24 -7.89 16.09
C PRO A 214 -21.59 -8.70 14.96
N LEU A 215 -21.34 -8.10 13.79
CA LEU A 215 -20.66 -8.78 12.67
C LEU A 215 -19.20 -9.16 12.95
N LEU A 216 -18.61 -8.68 14.05
CA LEU A 216 -17.25 -9.04 14.48
C LEU A 216 -17.26 -10.11 15.58
N GLY A 217 -18.43 -10.65 15.94
CA GLY A 217 -18.55 -11.70 16.97
C GLY A 217 -18.28 -13.10 16.44
N ASP A 218 -18.74 -13.41 15.24
CA ASP A 218 -18.66 -14.75 14.66
C ASP A 218 -18.35 -14.73 13.17
N VAL A 219 -17.29 -15.41 12.77
CA VAL A 219 -16.84 -15.52 11.37
C VAL A 219 -17.65 -16.57 10.58
N ASP A 220 -18.16 -17.59 11.26
CA ASP A 220 -18.86 -18.71 10.62
C ASP A 220 -20.27 -18.28 10.14
N GLY A 221 -20.84 -17.25 10.75
CA GLY A 221 -22.08 -16.61 10.31
C GLY A 221 -21.94 -15.79 9.02
N LEU A 222 -20.73 -15.48 8.56
CA LEU A 222 -20.49 -14.67 7.36
C LEU A 222 -20.57 -15.50 6.08
N ARG A 223 -21.36 -15.01 5.12
CA ARG A 223 -21.74 -15.76 3.91
C ARG A 223 -20.67 -15.73 2.83
N SER A 224 -20.02 -14.58 2.60
CA SER A 224 -19.08 -14.41 1.50
C SER A 224 -17.62 -14.56 1.93
N ALA A 225 -16.77 -15.01 1.02
CA ALA A 225 -15.31 -15.10 1.24
C ALA A 225 -14.71 -13.71 1.54
N ARG A 226 -15.23 -12.67 0.90
CA ARG A 226 -14.79 -11.31 1.13
C ARG A 226 -15.16 -10.81 2.54
N ALA A 227 -16.34 -11.12 3.04
CA ALA A 227 -16.74 -10.79 4.41
C ALA A 227 -15.81 -11.47 5.43
N ARG A 228 -15.56 -12.79 5.28
CA ARG A 228 -14.63 -13.52 6.16
C ARG A 228 -13.21 -12.98 6.11
N PHE A 229 -12.73 -12.62 4.93
CA PHE A 229 -11.43 -11.95 4.79
C PHE A 229 -11.39 -10.60 5.53
N LEU A 230 -12.41 -9.75 5.34
CA LEU A 230 -12.50 -8.45 6.02
C LEU A 230 -12.62 -8.60 7.53
N PHE A 231 -13.37 -9.57 8.03
CA PHE A 231 -13.46 -9.91 9.44
C PHE A 231 -12.06 -10.16 10.03
N CYS A 232 -11.32 -11.11 9.47
CA CYS A 232 -9.95 -11.41 9.92
C CYS A 232 -9.03 -10.19 9.83
N HIS A 233 -9.20 -9.38 8.78
CA HIS A 233 -8.39 -8.18 8.57
C HIS A 233 -8.69 -7.09 9.61
N VAL A 234 -9.96 -6.88 9.99
CA VAL A 234 -10.35 -5.95 11.06
C VAL A 234 -9.78 -6.42 12.40
N HIS A 235 -9.95 -7.70 12.74
CA HIS A 235 -9.40 -8.28 13.96
C HIS A 235 -7.88 -8.17 14.04
N SER A 236 -7.16 -8.41 12.93
CA SER A 236 -5.70 -8.26 12.90
C SER A 236 -5.27 -6.81 13.12
N ALA A 237 -5.98 -5.86 12.50
CA ALA A 237 -5.68 -4.44 12.63
C ALA A 237 -5.99 -3.91 14.05
N ALA A 238 -7.09 -4.34 14.66
CA ALA A 238 -7.44 -3.99 16.04
C ALA A 238 -6.43 -4.57 17.04
N ALA A 239 -6.06 -5.84 16.90
CA ALA A 239 -5.05 -6.48 17.73
C ALA A 239 -3.69 -5.76 17.62
N PHE A 240 -3.30 -5.35 16.40
CA PHE A 240 -2.09 -4.55 16.18
C PHE A 240 -2.18 -3.17 16.86
N ALA A 241 -3.34 -2.52 16.78
CA ALA A 241 -3.59 -1.23 17.43
C ALA A 241 -3.46 -1.32 18.95
N LEU A 242 -4.01 -2.37 19.54
CA LEU A 242 -3.99 -2.63 20.99
C LEU A 242 -2.67 -3.25 21.49
N GLY A 243 -1.72 -3.53 20.59
CA GLY A 243 -0.41 -4.09 20.95
C GLY A 243 -0.38 -5.60 21.15
N ASP A 244 -1.50 -6.32 20.94
CA ASP A 244 -1.54 -7.78 20.98
C ASP A 244 -1.03 -8.39 19.68
N LEU A 245 0.29 -8.55 19.61
CA LEU A 245 0.95 -9.09 18.42
C LEU A 245 0.64 -10.57 18.18
N ARG A 246 0.32 -11.35 19.24
CA ARG A 246 -0.03 -12.78 19.09
C ARG A 246 -1.42 -12.93 18.47
N ALA A 247 -2.40 -12.17 18.94
CA ALA A 247 -3.72 -12.14 18.32
C ALA A 247 -3.66 -11.57 16.89
N CYS A 248 -2.83 -10.56 16.66
CA CYS A 248 -2.60 -10.00 15.32
C CYS A 248 -2.08 -11.08 14.35
N GLU A 249 -1.05 -11.84 14.73
CA GLU A 249 -0.49 -12.92 13.91
C GLU A 249 -1.52 -14.00 13.62
N LYS A 250 -2.26 -14.47 14.63
CA LYS A 250 -3.33 -15.47 14.48
C LYS A 250 -4.38 -15.04 13.45
N ASN A 251 -4.82 -13.78 13.49
CA ASN A 251 -5.83 -13.25 12.56
C ASN A 251 -5.26 -13.01 11.15
N LEU A 252 -3.98 -12.61 11.03
CA LEU A 252 -3.30 -12.51 9.73
C LEU A 252 -3.11 -13.90 9.09
N GLU A 253 -2.81 -14.92 9.88
CA GLU A 253 -2.76 -16.30 9.41
C GLU A 253 -4.12 -16.79 8.93
N ALA A 254 -5.19 -16.47 9.66
CA ALA A 254 -6.56 -16.77 9.24
C ALA A 254 -6.91 -16.03 7.93
N SER A 255 -6.50 -14.75 7.78
CA SER A 255 -6.64 -13.99 6.53
C SER A 255 -5.92 -14.67 5.36
N GLN A 256 -4.70 -15.19 5.58
CA GLN A 256 -3.96 -15.90 4.55
C GLN A 256 -4.66 -17.21 4.16
N ARG A 257 -5.12 -17.98 5.13
CA ARG A 257 -5.88 -19.23 4.86
C ARG A 257 -7.15 -18.96 4.07
N GLU A 258 -7.89 -17.87 4.38
CA GLU A 258 -9.08 -17.50 3.60
C GLU A 258 -8.72 -17.11 2.16
N LEU A 259 -7.62 -16.39 1.91
CA LEU A 259 -7.15 -16.08 0.56
C LEU A 259 -6.75 -17.34 -0.23
N GLU A 260 -6.11 -18.31 0.43
CA GLU A 260 -5.70 -19.58 -0.18
C GLU A 260 -6.93 -20.45 -0.49
N ARG A 261 -7.88 -20.56 0.45
CA ARG A 261 -9.12 -21.31 0.29
C ARG A 261 -10.04 -20.75 -0.79
N SER A 262 -10.13 -19.42 -0.85
CA SER A 262 -11.01 -18.68 -1.74
C SER A 262 -10.24 -18.05 -2.93
N SER A 263 -9.21 -18.73 -3.41
CA SER A 263 -8.34 -18.22 -4.49
C SER A 263 -9.07 -17.96 -5.80
N GLU A 264 -10.16 -18.68 -6.12
CA GLU A 264 -11.00 -18.42 -7.29
C GLU A 264 -11.74 -17.09 -7.19
N VAL A 265 -12.10 -16.66 -5.97
CA VAL A 265 -12.86 -15.44 -5.68
C VAL A 265 -11.95 -14.24 -5.47
N LEU A 266 -10.90 -14.41 -4.65
CA LEU A 266 -10.02 -13.33 -4.18
C LEU A 266 -8.68 -13.28 -4.93
N GLY A 267 -8.37 -14.28 -5.74
CA GLY A 267 -7.07 -14.38 -6.44
C GLY A 267 -6.84 -13.33 -7.51
N ASP A 268 -7.89 -12.73 -8.05
CA ASP A 268 -7.80 -11.61 -9.00
C ASP A 268 -7.30 -10.30 -8.31
N GLU A 269 -7.13 -10.30 -6.98
CA GLU A 269 -6.66 -9.15 -6.19
C GLU A 269 -5.33 -9.43 -5.48
N PRO A 270 -4.21 -9.58 -6.20
CA PRO A 270 -2.91 -9.94 -5.60
C PRO A 270 -2.40 -8.96 -4.54
N SER A 271 -2.91 -7.73 -4.54
CA SER A 271 -2.62 -6.74 -3.49
C SER A 271 -3.10 -7.16 -2.10
N LEU A 272 -4.16 -7.98 -1.99
CA LEU A 272 -4.64 -8.51 -0.71
C LEU A 272 -3.60 -9.47 -0.13
N LEU A 273 -3.14 -10.42 -0.94
CA LEU A 273 -2.10 -11.36 -0.56
C LEU A 273 -0.80 -10.64 -0.17
N LEU A 274 -0.37 -9.67 -0.98
CA LEU A 274 0.81 -8.86 -0.68
C LEU A 274 0.67 -8.18 0.70
N GLY A 275 -0.48 -7.59 0.98
CA GLY A 275 -0.77 -6.92 2.26
C GLY A 275 -0.73 -7.91 3.44
N VAL A 276 -1.38 -9.05 3.34
CA VAL A 276 -1.40 -10.05 4.41
C VAL A 276 0.01 -10.60 4.68
N LEU A 277 0.73 -11.02 3.64
CA LEU A 277 2.09 -11.56 3.80
C LEU A 277 3.04 -10.52 4.39
N SER A 278 2.97 -9.26 3.92
CA SER A 278 3.82 -8.20 4.46
C SER A 278 3.54 -7.91 5.93
N ASN A 279 2.28 -7.85 6.33
CA ASN A 279 1.90 -7.63 7.72
C ASN A 279 2.32 -8.81 8.60
N ARG A 280 2.16 -10.06 8.13
CA ARG A 280 2.63 -11.25 8.86
C ARG A 280 4.14 -11.22 9.08
N ILE A 281 4.93 -10.91 8.04
CA ILE A 281 6.38 -10.80 8.14
C ILE A 281 6.76 -9.77 9.20
N HIS A 282 6.11 -8.60 9.17
CA HIS A 282 6.36 -7.54 10.14
C HIS A 282 6.03 -7.96 11.57
N VAL A 283 4.88 -8.61 11.78
CA VAL A 283 4.45 -9.06 13.11
C VAL A 283 5.33 -10.19 13.63
N LEU A 284 5.72 -11.16 12.78
CA LEU A 284 6.63 -12.24 13.15
C LEU A 284 7.99 -11.71 13.59
N ALA A 285 8.53 -10.73 12.86
CA ALA A 285 9.79 -10.08 13.23
C ALA A 285 9.70 -9.42 14.62
N ARG A 286 8.59 -8.75 14.92
CA ARG A 286 8.34 -8.12 16.23
C ARG A 286 8.09 -9.11 17.37
N LEU A 287 7.62 -10.32 17.05
CA LEU A 287 7.51 -11.42 18.00
C LEU A 287 8.85 -12.16 18.23
N GLY A 288 9.95 -11.71 17.64
CA GLY A 288 11.23 -12.41 17.72
C GLY A 288 11.32 -13.66 16.83
N ARG A 289 10.26 -14.00 16.08
CA ARG A 289 10.20 -15.18 15.20
C ARG A 289 10.86 -14.89 13.85
N THR A 290 12.11 -14.47 13.90
CA THR A 290 12.87 -13.94 12.74
C THR A 290 13.02 -14.97 11.63
N GLU A 291 13.31 -16.22 11.97
CA GLU A 291 13.46 -17.28 10.95
C GLU A 291 12.17 -17.50 10.16
N GLN A 292 11.02 -17.48 10.84
CA GLN A 292 9.71 -17.60 10.18
C GLN A 292 9.42 -16.39 9.29
N ALA A 293 9.82 -15.18 9.73
CA ALA A 293 9.69 -13.97 8.92
C ALA A 293 10.51 -14.05 7.63
N PHE A 294 11.75 -14.52 7.67
CA PHE A 294 12.58 -14.73 6.48
C PHE A 294 12.01 -15.82 5.56
N LYS A 295 11.57 -16.96 6.10
CA LYS A 295 10.90 -18.01 5.30
C LYS A 295 9.67 -17.46 4.57
N LEU A 296 8.88 -16.62 5.25
CA LEU A 296 7.70 -16.02 4.65
C LEU A 296 8.08 -14.94 3.60
N LEU A 297 9.16 -14.19 3.81
CA LEU A 297 9.69 -13.25 2.82
C LEU A 297 10.13 -13.97 1.54
N GLU A 298 10.80 -15.12 1.64
CA GLU A 298 11.14 -15.94 0.47
C GLU A 298 9.88 -16.48 -0.23
N LYS A 299 8.86 -16.91 0.53
CA LYS A 299 7.55 -17.30 -0.04
C LYS A 299 6.92 -16.13 -0.82
N LEU A 300 6.96 -14.93 -0.27
CA LEU A 300 6.46 -13.71 -0.93
C LEU A 300 7.24 -13.41 -2.23
N ARG A 301 8.56 -13.53 -2.22
CA ARG A 301 9.42 -13.30 -3.40
C ARG A 301 9.07 -14.24 -4.56
N ASN A 302 8.76 -15.49 -4.25
CA ASN A 302 8.56 -16.55 -5.23
C ASN A 302 7.10 -16.76 -5.62
N HIS A 303 6.16 -16.03 -4.97
CA HIS A 303 4.73 -16.25 -5.19
C HIS A 303 4.30 -15.91 -6.63
N PRO A 304 3.63 -16.84 -7.34
CA PRO A 304 3.25 -16.66 -8.76
C PRO A 304 2.41 -15.42 -9.03
N ALA A 305 1.44 -15.10 -8.14
CA ALA A 305 0.55 -13.96 -8.27
C ALA A 305 1.26 -12.59 -8.09
N LEU A 306 2.49 -12.60 -7.54
CA LEU A 306 3.28 -11.39 -7.26
C LEU A 306 4.45 -11.22 -8.25
N LYS A 307 4.50 -12.02 -9.33
CA LYS A 307 5.54 -11.90 -10.37
C LYS A 307 5.39 -10.61 -11.16
N ILE A 308 6.40 -9.75 -11.10
CA ILE A 308 6.42 -8.40 -11.68
C ILE A 308 6.28 -8.39 -13.22
N LYS A 309 6.79 -9.40 -13.93
CA LYS A 309 6.93 -9.37 -15.40
C LYS A 309 5.62 -9.16 -16.18
N LYS A 310 4.46 -9.54 -15.62
CA LYS A 310 3.14 -9.39 -16.25
C LYS A 310 2.17 -8.55 -15.44
N ALA A 311 2.63 -7.98 -14.32
CA ALA A 311 1.78 -7.20 -13.42
C ALA A 311 1.56 -5.78 -13.93
N SER A 312 0.45 -5.16 -13.52
CA SER A 312 0.23 -3.72 -13.73
C SER A 312 1.33 -2.89 -13.07
N LEU A 313 1.59 -1.69 -13.58
CA LEU A 313 2.60 -0.79 -13.00
C LEU A 313 2.33 -0.54 -11.50
N ASP A 314 1.08 -0.36 -11.10
CA ASP A 314 0.71 -0.19 -9.69
C ASP A 314 1.13 -1.39 -8.83
N LEU A 315 0.85 -2.61 -9.29
CA LEU A 315 1.26 -3.82 -8.58
C LEU A 315 2.79 -3.99 -8.56
N GLN A 316 3.48 -3.66 -9.66
CA GLN A 316 4.95 -3.68 -9.70
C GLN A 316 5.55 -2.76 -8.64
N VAL A 317 5.06 -1.53 -8.54
CA VAL A 317 5.50 -0.54 -7.54
C VAL A 317 5.21 -1.03 -6.12
N LYS A 318 4.00 -1.56 -5.89
CA LYS A 318 3.60 -2.12 -4.58
C LYS A 318 4.51 -3.27 -4.16
N VAL A 319 4.71 -4.24 -5.03
CA VAL A 319 5.57 -5.42 -4.75
C VAL A 319 7.01 -4.98 -4.51
N PHE A 320 7.57 -4.11 -5.37
CA PHE A 320 8.92 -3.59 -5.20
C PHE A 320 9.08 -2.88 -3.84
N ALA A 321 8.25 -1.88 -3.56
CA ALA A 321 8.37 -1.08 -2.34
C ALA A 321 8.17 -1.93 -1.07
N THR A 322 7.20 -2.84 -1.07
CA THR A 322 6.94 -3.73 0.07
C THR A 322 8.10 -4.69 0.31
N ARG A 323 8.62 -5.33 -0.74
CA ARG A 323 9.77 -6.24 -0.61
C ARG A 323 11.02 -5.52 -0.12
N ALA A 324 11.35 -4.38 -0.72
CA ALA A 324 12.48 -3.56 -0.33
C ALA A 324 12.38 -3.15 1.15
N SER A 325 11.21 -2.66 1.56
CA SER A 325 10.95 -2.26 2.95
C SER A 325 11.12 -3.41 3.93
N LEU A 326 10.53 -4.57 3.66
CA LEU A 326 10.61 -5.73 4.54
C LEU A 326 12.05 -6.26 4.66
N GLU A 327 12.77 -6.35 3.55
CA GLU A 327 14.14 -6.85 3.52
C GLU A 327 15.10 -5.95 4.30
N LEU A 328 15.06 -4.64 4.03
CA LEU A 328 15.89 -3.67 4.75
C LEU A 328 15.56 -3.66 6.25
N SER A 329 14.27 -3.71 6.60
CA SER A 329 13.83 -3.73 8.00
C SER A 329 14.29 -4.98 8.74
N LEU A 330 14.10 -6.18 8.16
CA LEU A 330 14.51 -7.44 8.77
C LEU A 330 16.02 -7.51 8.98
N LEU A 331 16.81 -7.12 7.97
CA LEU A 331 18.27 -7.12 8.06
C LEU A 331 18.75 -6.11 9.12
N ALA A 332 18.16 -4.92 9.17
CA ALA A 332 18.51 -3.90 10.15
C ALA A 332 18.18 -4.34 11.57
N GLN A 333 17.01 -4.97 11.81
CA GLN A 333 16.62 -5.52 13.11
C GLN A 333 17.57 -6.62 13.61
N GLN A 334 18.19 -7.37 12.68
CA GLN A 334 19.20 -8.39 13.01
C GLN A 334 20.63 -7.82 13.13
N GLY A 335 20.82 -6.52 12.96
CA GLY A 335 22.15 -5.90 12.93
C GLY A 335 22.99 -6.23 11.69
N GLU A 336 22.38 -6.86 10.67
CA GLU A 336 23.03 -7.24 9.41
C GLU A 336 23.15 -6.04 8.45
N PHE A 337 23.65 -4.90 8.97
CA PHE A 337 23.71 -3.65 8.22
C PHE A 337 24.62 -3.73 6.99
N LYS A 338 25.71 -4.50 7.03
CA LYS A 338 26.59 -4.69 5.85
C LYS A 338 25.83 -5.38 4.71
N THR A 339 25.09 -6.43 5.01
CA THR A 339 24.23 -7.11 4.04
C THR A 339 23.12 -6.19 3.55
N ALA A 340 22.52 -5.40 4.44
CA ALA A 340 21.49 -4.43 4.11
C ALA A 340 22.00 -3.32 3.16
N VAL A 341 23.27 -2.88 3.28
CA VAL A 341 23.89 -1.90 2.35
C VAL A 341 23.98 -2.47 0.93
N HIS A 342 24.33 -3.75 0.76
CA HIS A 342 24.32 -4.37 -0.57
C HIS A 342 22.92 -4.33 -1.20
N ARG A 343 21.88 -4.60 -0.39
CA ARG A 343 20.48 -4.49 -0.85
C ARG A 343 20.03 -3.06 -1.09
N ALA A 344 20.54 -2.11 -0.32
CA ALA A 344 20.21 -0.69 -0.47
C ALA A 344 20.52 -0.17 -1.88
N VAL A 345 21.61 -0.63 -2.51
CA VAL A 345 21.96 -0.23 -3.90
C VAL A 345 20.85 -0.65 -4.90
N GLU A 346 20.33 -1.88 -4.78
CA GLU A 346 19.23 -2.36 -5.62
C GLU A 346 17.94 -1.56 -5.36
N VAL A 347 17.71 -1.20 -4.10
CA VAL A 347 16.54 -0.37 -3.70
C VAL A 347 16.65 1.04 -4.28
N GLU A 348 17.82 1.67 -4.25
CA GLU A 348 18.07 2.99 -4.84
C GLU A 348 17.78 2.99 -6.36
N GLN A 349 18.24 1.97 -7.08
CA GLN A 349 17.97 1.80 -8.51
C GLN A 349 16.47 1.61 -8.78
N GLY A 350 15.81 0.81 -7.96
CA GLY A 350 14.36 0.59 -8.06
C GLY A 350 13.54 1.84 -7.75
N MET A 351 13.95 2.63 -6.75
CA MET A 351 13.32 3.92 -6.44
C MET A 351 13.44 4.90 -7.62
N ALA A 352 14.60 4.99 -8.26
CA ALA A 352 14.78 5.81 -9.44
C ALA A 352 13.89 5.33 -10.62
N ARG A 353 13.80 4.02 -10.82
CA ARG A 353 12.96 3.40 -11.87
C ARG A 353 11.46 3.70 -11.68
N TYR A 354 10.97 3.68 -10.45
CA TYR A 354 9.55 3.80 -10.13
C TYR A 354 9.16 5.17 -9.56
N GLU A 355 10.05 6.16 -9.59
CA GLU A 355 9.88 7.45 -8.92
C GLU A 355 8.54 8.13 -9.22
N ALA A 356 8.18 8.23 -10.51
CA ALA A 356 6.94 8.89 -10.94
C ALA A 356 5.65 8.14 -10.55
N ALA A 357 5.74 6.83 -10.31
CA ALA A 357 4.59 5.98 -9.99
C ALA A 357 4.48 5.66 -8.50
N MET A 358 5.51 5.99 -7.70
CA MET A 358 5.54 5.70 -6.27
C MET A 358 4.86 6.81 -5.48
N SER A 359 3.97 6.44 -4.54
CA SER A 359 3.34 7.43 -3.67
C SER A 359 4.36 8.11 -2.73
N PRO A 360 4.13 9.38 -2.34
CA PRO A 360 5.01 10.09 -1.40
C PRO A 360 5.28 9.30 -0.12
N LEU A 361 4.24 8.71 0.47
CA LEU A 361 4.37 7.91 1.70
C LEU A 361 5.33 6.71 1.55
N ARG A 362 5.28 6.01 0.41
CA ARG A 362 6.22 4.90 0.16
C ARG A 362 7.64 5.38 -0.05
N ARG A 363 7.83 6.51 -0.75
CA ARG A 363 9.15 7.12 -0.93
C ARG A 363 9.74 7.54 0.41
N GLU A 364 8.94 8.22 1.23
CA GLU A 364 9.33 8.64 2.58
C GLU A 364 9.79 7.43 3.43
N GLY A 365 9.00 6.35 3.44
CA GLY A 365 9.34 5.13 4.19
C GLY A 365 10.65 4.49 3.74
N LEU A 366 10.86 4.34 2.43
CA LEU A 366 12.10 3.78 1.89
C LEU A 366 13.31 4.70 2.14
N CYS A 367 13.15 6.03 2.04
CA CYS A 367 14.20 6.98 2.38
C CYS A 367 14.63 6.86 3.85
N PHE A 368 13.67 6.72 4.77
CA PHE A 368 13.96 6.49 6.18
C PHE A 368 14.75 5.19 6.39
N GLN A 369 14.31 4.10 5.79
CA GLN A 369 14.98 2.80 5.93
C GLN A 369 16.40 2.81 5.35
N LEU A 370 16.60 3.43 4.19
CA LEU A 370 17.94 3.63 3.62
C LEU A 370 18.82 4.46 4.54
N ALA A 371 18.28 5.55 5.10
CA ALA A 371 19.01 6.37 6.08
C ALA A 371 19.43 5.54 7.29
N TYR A 372 18.53 4.72 7.83
CA TYR A 372 18.81 3.88 9.01
C TYR A 372 19.82 2.75 8.70
N VAL A 373 19.71 2.11 7.54
CA VAL A 373 20.67 1.07 7.12
C VAL A 373 22.07 1.64 6.96
N TYR A 374 22.23 2.79 6.31
CA TYR A 374 23.53 3.45 6.17
C TYR A 374 24.07 3.95 7.51
N PHE A 375 23.20 4.44 8.39
CA PHE A 375 23.56 4.82 9.76
C PHE A 375 24.12 3.61 10.53
N GLY A 376 23.42 2.48 10.50
CA GLY A 376 23.83 1.26 11.17
C GLY A 376 25.13 0.67 10.65
N ALA A 377 25.44 0.90 9.38
CA ALA A 377 26.71 0.53 8.76
C ALA A 377 27.85 1.55 9.01
N GLY A 378 27.62 2.64 9.75
CA GLY A 378 28.61 3.71 9.97
C GLY A 378 28.84 4.63 8.77
N MET A 379 28.05 4.50 7.70
CA MET A 379 28.15 5.30 6.47
C MET A 379 27.38 6.63 6.60
N ASN A 380 27.77 7.47 7.58
CA ASN A 380 27.03 8.63 8.02
C ASN A 380 26.73 9.66 6.92
N THR A 381 27.62 9.84 5.92
CA THR A 381 27.39 10.75 4.78
C THR A 381 26.23 10.28 3.91
N ALA A 382 26.18 8.98 3.59
CA ALA A 382 25.10 8.39 2.83
C ALA A 382 23.78 8.42 3.63
N ALA A 383 23.84 8.09 4.92
CA ALA A 383 22.71 8.15 5.83
C ALA A 383 22.09 9.56 5.89
N LEU A 384 22.93 10.61 6.00
CA LEU A 384 22.48 11.99 6.04
C LEU A 384 21.81 12.42 4.72
N ARG A 385 22.36 11.98 3.57
CA ARG A 385 21.75 12.25 2.25
C ARG A 385 20.32 11.71 2.19
N TRP A 386 20.10 10.45 2.61
CA TRP A 386 18.79 9.82 2.57
C TRP A 386 17.84 10.38 3.63
N SER A 387 18.34 10.71 4.82
CA SER A 387 17.56 11.38 5.86
C SER A 387 17.08 12.77 5.41
N ASN A 388 17.93 13.57 4.76
CA ASN A 388 17.52 14.85 4.21
C ASN A 388 16.50 14.68 3.08
N ARG A 389 16.67 13.68 2.21
CA ARG A 389 15.68 13.38 1.17
C ARG A 389 14.34 13.01 1.79
N GLN A 390 14.31 12.17 2.84
CA GLN A 390 13.09 11.83 3.57
C GLN A 390 12.35 13.07 4.06
N LEU A 391 13.06 13.97 4.74
CA LEU A 391 12.47 15.18 5.30
C LEU A 391 11.94 16.17 4.24
N ASN A 392 12.51 16.15 3.03
CA ASN A 392 12.05 16.95 1.89
C ASN A 392 10.85 16.30 1.15
N GLU A 393 10.75 14.98 1.16
CA GLU A 393 9.63 14.23 0.57
C GLU A 393 8.38 14.28 1.47
N SER A 394 8.58 14.50 2.78
CA SER A 394 7.48 14.60 3.75
C SER A 394 6.60 15.80 3.43
N GLY A 395 5.32 15.54 3.16
CA GLY A 395 4.33 16.59 2.92
C GLY A 395 4.06 17.44 4.18
N PRO A 396 3.19 18.47 4.06
CA PRO A 396 2.83 19.34 5.18
C PRO A 396 2.13 18.63 6.34
N ASP A 397 1.66 17.42 6.18
CA ASP A 397 1.09 16.58 7.24
C ASP A 397 2.20 16.06 8.17
N LEU A 398 2.63 16.96 9.04
CA LEU A 398 3.65 16.76 10.07
C LEU A 398 3.26 15.72 11.15
N HIS A 399 2.14 15.03 10.99
CA HIS A 399 1.58 14.15 12.01
C HIS A 399 2.02 12.68 11.91
N SER A 400 2.78 12.29 10.88
CA SER A 400 3.27 10.91 10.78
C SER A 400 4.40 10.67 11.79
N ASP A 401 4.32 9.54 12.50
CA ASP A 401 5.38 9.09 13.40
C ASP A 401 6.71 8.93 12.65
N LEU A 402 6.65 8.51 11.39
CA LEU A 402 7.82 8.35 10.54
C LEU A 402 8.59 9.65 10.31
N ASN A 403 7.90 10.80 10.17
CA ASN A 403 8.54 12.11 10.07
C ASN A 403 9.25 12.49 11.39
N ALA A 404 8.63 12.19 12.52
CA ALA A 404 9.24 12.42 13.82
C ALA A 404 10.53 11.62 14.01
N TYR A 405 10.49 10.31 13.71
CA TYR A 405 11.67 9.44 13.80
C TYR A 405 12.75 9.82 12.80
N GLY A 406 12.37 10.25 11.59
CA GLY A 406 13.31 10.78 10.61
C GLY A 406 14.07 12.00 11.10
N ARG A 407 13.38 12.93 11.79
CA ARG A 407 14.02 14.10 12.43
C ARG A 407 14.96 13.68 13.56
N MET A 408 14.56 12.72 14.37
CA MET A 408 15.42 12.19 15.44
C MET A 408 16.67 11.54 14.87
N LEU A 409 16.53 10.66 13.86
CA LEU A 409 17.67 10.03 13.17
C LEU A 409 18.59 11.07 12.53
N ASN A 410 18.04 12.13 11.91
CA ASN A 410 18.82 13.22 11.35
C ASN A 410 19.66 13.95 12.41
N ILE A 411 19.08 14.20 13.59
CA ILE A 411 19.81 14.82 14.71
C ILE A 411 20.89 13.86 15.24
N LEU A 412 20.60 12.58 15.40
CA LEU A 412 21.59 11.59 15.81
C LEU A 412 22.76 11.54 14.82
N LEU A 413 22.49 11.58 13.51
CA LEU A 413 23.53 11.67 12.49
C LEU A 413 24.42 12.91 12.65
N GLN A 414 23.86 14.05 13.00
CA GLN A 414 24.64 15.26 13.26
C GLN A 414 25.50 15.12 14.53
N VAL A 415 24.97 14.45 15.57
CA VAL A 415 25.75 14.11 16.77
C VAL A 415 26.92 13.20 16.43
N GLU A 416 26.68 12.14 15.64
CA GLU A 416 27.70 11.19 15.18
C GLU A 416 28.80 11.82 14.34
N MET A 417 28.42 12.75 13.48
CA MET A 417 29.37 13.48 12.62
C MET A 417 30.09 14.63 13.32
N GLY A 418 29.84 14.84 14.62
CA GLY A 418 30.48 15.90 15.40
C GLY A 418 30.10 17.33 14.97
N LYS A 419 28.97 17.53 14.32
CA LYS A 419 28.52 18.84 13.80
C LYS A 419 27.93 19.70 14.92
N LYS A 420 28.77 20.12 15.85
CA LYS A 420 28.35 20.86 17.06
C LYS A 420 27.60 22.14 16.76
N ASP A 421 28.01 22.89 15.73
CA ASP A 421 27.43 24.19 15.36
C ASP A 421 26.01 24.08 14.79
N LEU A 422 25.69 22.98 14.13
CA LEU A 422 24.36 22.74 13.55
C LEU A 422 23.36 22.16 14.55
N LEU A 423 23.85 21.49 15.59
CA LEU A 423 23.04 20.75 16.53
C LEU A 423 21.99 21.63 17.25
N PRO A 424 22.32 22.85 17.79
CA PRO A 424 21.34 23.71 18.42
C PRO A 424 20.20 24.15 17.48
N TYR A 425 20.52 24.35 16.21
CA TYR A 425 19.53 24.71 15.19
C TYR A 425 18.62 23.54 14.86
N ALA A 426 19.18 22.35 14.64
CA ALA A 426 18.43 21.13 14.35
C ALA A 426 17.49 20.77 15.50
N VAL A 427 17.94 20.87 16.74
CA VAL A 427 17.14 20.65 17.95
C VAL A 427 15.96 21.62 18.03
N ARG A 428 16.20 22.93 17.83
CA ARG A 428 15.12 23.93 17.85
C ARG A 428 14.07 23.67 16.76
N ASN A 429 14.51 23.30 15.55
CA ASN A 429 13.60 23.00 14.45
C ASN A 429 12.76 21.74 14.73
N ALA A 430 13.37 20.69 15.26
CA ALA A 430 12.67 19.52 15.67
C ALA A 430 11.64 19.83 16.78
N GLN A 431 12.04 20.54 17.82
CA GLN A 431 11.13 20.94 18.91
C GLN A 431 9.92 21.74 18.43
N ARG A 432 10.10 22.65 17.44
CA ARG A 432 8.98 23.39 16.82
C ARG A 432 8.03 22.45 16.07
N ALA A 433 8.58 21.47 15.34
CA ALA A 433 7.78 20.48 14.63
C ALA A 433 7.00 19.59 15.60
N PHE A 434 7.62 19.16 16.69
CA PHE A 434 6.99 18.30 17.70
C PHE A 434 5.91 19.06 18.52
N LYS A 435 6.13 20.35 18.84
CA LYS A 435 5.10 21.17 19.50
C LYS A 435 3.80 21.35 18.71
N LYS A 436 3.84 21.21 17.39
CA LYS A 436 2.64 21.21 16.55
C LYS A 436 1.82 19.90 16.68
N ARG A 437 2.44 18.85 17.19
CA ARG A 437 1.77 17.59 17.54
C ARG A 437 1.17 17.74 18.94
N LYS A 438 -0.11 17.46 19.10
CA LYS A 438 -0.84 17.65 20.36
C LYS A 438 -0.36 16.73 21.51
N LEU A 439 0.37 15.66 21.18
CA LEU A 439 0.89 14.68 22.14
C LEU A 439 2.40 14.53 21.96
N VAL A 440 3.14 14.81 23.01
CA VAL A 440 4.59 14.57 23.11
C VAL A 440 4.77 13.33 23.98
N SER A 441 5.47 12.32 23.45
CA SER A 441 5.72 11.07 24.19
C SER A 441 6.80 11.24 25.26
N ARG A 442 6.84 10.33 26.23
CA ARG A 442 7.89 10.28 27.25
C ARG A 442 9.26 10.07 26.63
N PHE A 443 9.32 9.23 25.57
CA PHE A 443 10.55 9.03 24.79
C PHE A 443 11.02 10.34 24.14
N GLU A 444 10.12 11.09 23.50
CA GLU A 444 10.45 12.37 22.87
C GLU A 444 11.00 13.37 23.87
N THR A 445 10.40 13.42 25.07
CA THR A 445 10.86 14.27 26.17
C THR A 445 12.27 13.88 26.59
N ALA A 446 12.51 12.60 26.87
CA ALA A 446 13.84 12.09 27.26
C ALA A 446 14.90 12.37 26.20
N PHE A 447 14.55 12.21 24.92
CA PHE A 447 15.43 12.49 23.80
C PHE A 447 15.84 13.97 23.74
N PHE A 448 14.88 14.88 23.87
CA PHE A 448 15.20 16.32 23.88
C PHE A 448 15.97 16.77 25.11
N ASP A 449 15.75 16.17 26.27
CA ASP A 449 16.53 16.45 27.46
C ASP A 449 17.99 15.97 27.33
N PHE A 450 18.18 14.78 26.75
CA PHE A 450 19.49 14.30 26.34
C PHE A 450 20.20 15.28 25.41
N LEU A 451 19.52 15.76 24.35
CA LEU A 451 20.11 16.70 23.41
C LEU A 451 20.50 18.03 24.06
N LYS A 452 19.68 18.55 24.96
CA LYS A 452 20.02 19.77 25.76
C LYS A 452 21.25 19.55 26.62
N ALA A 453 21.32 18.40 27.30
CA ALA A 453 22.49 18.03 28.12
C ALA A 453 23.74 17.90 27.23
N ARG A 454 23.59 17.24 26.04
CA ARG A 454 24.70 17.05 25.09
C ARG A 454 25.24 18.36 24.51
N VAL A 455 24.35 19.34 24.24
CA VAL A 455 24.76 20.68 23.76
C VAL A 455 25.51 21.45 24.85
N ARG A 456 25.14 21.27 26.12
CA ARG A 456 25.77 21.93 27.27
C ARG A 456 27.07 21.25 27.71
N ALA A 457 27.28 20.00 27.34
CA ALA A 457 28.45 19.21 27.74
C ALA A 457 29.76 19.88 27.28
N ARG A 458 30.64 20.17 28.23
CA ARG A 458 31.96 20.76 27.96
C ARG A 458 33.08 19.70 28.01
N THR A 459 32.87 18.63 28.77
CA THR A 459 33.83 17.55 28.97
C THR A 459 33.31 16.22 28.38
N ALA A 460 34.21 15.25 28.19
CA ALA A 460 33.82 13.90 27.84
C ALA A 460 32.96 13.24 28.92
N GLN A 461 33.23 13.56 30.19
CA GLN A 461 32.46 13.06 31.34
C GLN A 461 31.02 13.57 31.34
N ASP A 462 30.80 14.87 31.04
CA ASP A 462 29.45 15.42 30.89
C ASP A 462 28.66 14.69 29.79
N GLY A 463 29.33 14.41 28.68
CA GLY A 463 28.75 13.65 27.56
C GLY A 463 28.35 12.22 27.96
N GLN A 464 29.18 11.56 28.77
CA GLN A 464 28.90 10.20 29.28
C GLN A 464 27.73 10.22 30.29
N GLN A 465 27.69 11.21 31.16
CA GLN A 465 26.57 11.40 32.10
C GLN A 465 25.24 11.64 31.36
N ALA A 466 25.24 12.45 30.29
CA ALA A 466 24.06 12.66 29.47
C ALA A 466 23.56 11.38 28.81
N LEU A 467 24.47 10.52 28.30
CA LEU A 467 24.12 9.21 27.72
C LEU A 467 23.54 8.26 28.77
N ASN A 468 24.16 8.18 29.97
CA ASN A 468 23.66 7.34 31.07
C ASN A 468 22.27 7.78 31.54
N ALA A 469 22.03 9.08 31.67
CA ALA A 469 20.71 9.63 32.05
C ALA A 469 19.66 9.31 30.97
N PHE A 470 20.00 9.45 29.70
CA PHE A 470 19.11 9.10 28.60
C PHE A 470 18.79 7.60 28.60
N ARG A 471 19.79 6.73 28.74
CA ARG A 471 19.61 5.29 28.87
C ARG A 471 18.63 4.92 29.99
N ALA A 472 18.87 5.47 31.19
CA ALA A 472 17.99 5.22 32.34
C ALA A 472 16.53 5.64 32.07
N ALA A 473 16.34 6.75 31.36
CA ALA A 473 15.01 7.26 31.04
C ALA A 473 14.27 6.39 29.99
N ILE A 474 14.98 5.78 29.01
CA ILE A 474 14.35 5.05 27.90
C ILE A 474 14.23 3.54 28.13
N VAL A 475 15.02 2.92 29.00
CA VAL A 475 14.92 1.48 29.33
C VAL A 475 13.52 1.05 29.73
N PRO A 476 12.80 1.75 30.63
CA PRO A 476 11.44 1.36 30.99
C PRO A 476 10.43 1.49 29.84
N LEU A 477 10.73 2.31 28.84
CA LEU A 477 9.83 2.61 27.72
C LEU A 477 9.81 1.50 26.66
N GLU A 478 10.80 0.62 26.63
CA GLU A 478 10.88 -0.49 25.70
C GLU A 478 9.69 -1.47 25.84
N HIS A 479 9.21 -1.63 27.07
CA HIS A 479 8.10 -2.52 27.40
C HIS A 479 6.76 -1.79 27.66
N ASP A 480 6.77 -0.47 27.65
CA ASP A 480 5.56 0.34 27.83
C ASP A 480 4.68 0.26 26.55
N PRO A 481 3.43 -0.21 26.64
CA PRO A 481 2.55 -0.37 25.47
C PRO A 481 2.35 0.90 24.66
N LEU A 482 2.40 2.06 25.30
CA LEU A 482 2.15 3.37 24.68
C LEU A 482 3.42 4.00 24.09
N GLU A 483 4.60 3.64 24.58
CA GLU A 483 5.87 4.27 24.21
C GLU A 483 6.75 3.38 23.31
N ARG A 484 6.59 2.05 23.40
CA ARG A 484 7.45 1.05 22.71
C ARG A 484 7.53 1.19 21.19
N HIS A 485 6.59 1.89 20.55
CA HIS A 485 6.51 1.99 19.10
C HIS A 485 7.70 2.70 18.45
N VAL A 486 8.47 3.49 19.18
CA VAL A 486 9.70 4.11 18.67
C VAL A 486 10.75 3.05 18.35
N PHE A 487 10.83 2.00 19.19
CA PHE A 487 11.78 0.89 19.05
C PHE A 487 11.47 -0.01 17.84
N ASP A 488 10.30 0.14 17.22
CA ASP A 488 9.94 -0.55 15.99
C ASP A 488 10.65 0.01 14.75
N HIS A 489 11.14 1.24 14.81
CA HIS A 489 11.70 1.97 13.68
C HIS A 489 13.22 2.08 13.71
N PHE A 490 13.81 2.24 14.87
CA PHE A 490 15.24 2.17 15.11
C PHE A 490 15.50 1.73 16.58
N ASP A 491 16.70 1.27 16.89
CA ASP A 491 17.04 0.83 18.26
C ASP A 491 17.85 1.91 19.00
N PRO A 492 17.18 2.81 19.75
CA PRO A 492 17.88 3.86 20.49
C PRO A 492 18.68 3.31 21.67
N LEU A 493 18.26 2.18 22.27
CA LEU A 493 19.01 1.54 23.36
C LEU A 493 20.32 0.96 22.83
N ALA A 494 20.29 0.25 21.71
CA ALA A 494 21.51 -0.26 21.09
C ALA A 494 22.49 0.87 20.73
N TRP A 495 21.95 2.01 20.26
CA TRP A 495 22.79 3.18 19.96
C TRP A 495 23.46 3.74 21.22
N VAL A 496 22.72 3.91 22.31
CA VAL A 496 23.28 4.41 23.57
C VAL A 496 24.30 3.42 24.15
N ASP A 497 23.97 2.13 24.17
CA ASP A 497 24.86 1.08 24.68
C ASP A 497 26.17 0.97 23.87
N ALA A 498 26.08 1.12 22.54
CA ALA A 498 27.24 1.18 21.66
C ALA A 498 28.15 2.39 22.03
N ARG A 499 27.55 3.57 22.30
CA ARG A 499 28.30 4.76 22.68
C ARG A 499 28.93 4.67 24.07
N LEU A 500 28.23 4.09 25.03
CA LEU A 500 28.74 3.91 26.40
C LEU A 500 29.85 2.87 26.46
N SER A 501 29.75 1.81 25.68
CA SER A 501 30.74 0.69 25.68
C SER A 501 31.88 0.87 24.68
N GLY A 502 31.81 1.86 23.77
CA GLY A 502 32.79 2.03 22.68
C GLY A 502 32.72 0.95 21.60
N ARG A 503 31.66 0.15 21.58
CA ARG A 503 31.46 -0.96 20.63
C ARG A 503 30.77 -0.51 19.36
N ALA A 504 30.93 -1.28 18.29
CA ALA A 504 30.23 -1.00 17.04
C ALA A 504 28.70 -1.19 17.20
N PHE A 505 27.93 -0.29 16.62
CA PHE A 505 26.46 -0.31 16.74
C PHE A 505 25.84 -1.61 16.19
N ASP A 506 26.31 -2.09 15.04
CA ASP A 506 25.85 -3.36 14.42
C ASP A 506 26.04 -4.56 15.37
N THR A 507 27.14 -4.60 16.10
CA THR A 507 27.45 -5.65 17.06
C THR A 507 26.46 -5.64 18.23
N VAL A 508 26.15 -4.46 18.77
CA VAL A 508 25.21 -4.33 19.88
C VAL A 508 23.78 -4.70 19.42
N VAL A 509 23.35 -4.27 18.23
CA VAL A 509 22.06 -4.66 17.67
C VAL A 509 21.97 -6.18 17.48
N LYS A 510 23.02 -6.84 16.97
CA LYS A 510 23.07 -8.30 16.81
C LYS A 510 22.87 -9.05 18.13
N GLU A 511 23.52 -8.61 19.18
CA GLU A 511 23.38 -9.23 20.51
C GLU A 511 21.97 -9.07 21.07
N ARG A 512 21.40 -7.89 20.97
CA ARG A 512 20.01 -7.62 21.39
C ARG A 512 19.02 -8.46 20.60
N ALA A 513 19.18 -8.56 19.28
CA ALA A 513 18.34 -9.38 18.43
C ALA A 513 18.38 -10.87 18.83
N ARG A 514 19.56 -11.41 19.16
CA ARG A 514 19.72 -12.78 19.65
C ARG A 514 19.00 -13.01 20.99
N SER A 515 19.15 -12.07 21.93
CA SER A 515 18.47 -12.15 23.23
C SER A 515 16.94 -12.16 23.09
N ILE A 516 16.38 -11.34 22.20
CA ILE A 516 14.93 -11.30 21.91
C ILE A 516 14.49 -12.63 21.29
N SER A 517 15.25 -13.16 20.33
CA SER A 517 14.90 -14.44 19.68
C SER A 517 14.99 -15.66 20.62
N GLN A 518 15.81 -15.62 21.66
CA GLN A 518 15.90 -16.67 22.66
C GLN A 518 14.77 -16.61 23.69
N ALA A 519 14.18 -15.44 23.90
CA ALA A 519 13.08 -15.20 24.83
C ALA A 519 11.67 -15.43 24.19
N ALA A 520 11.59 -15.57 22.85
CA ALA A 520 10.36 -15.72 22.08
C ALA A 520 9.97 -17.17 21.82
#